data_d686390a8f1572480b0efddfc47583ca
#
_entry.id   d686390a8f1572480b0efddfc47583ca
#
_cell.length_a   1.000
_cell.length_b   1.000
_cell.length_c   1.000
_cell.angle_alpha   90.00
_cell.angle_beta   90.00
_cell.angle_gamma   90.00
#
_symmetry.space_group_name_H-M   'P 1'
#
loop_
_entity.id
_entity.type
_entity.pdbx_description
1 polymer ?
#
loop_
_entity_poly.entity_id
_entity_poly.type
_entity_poly.pdbx_seq_one_letter_code
_entity_poly.pdbx_strand_id
1 'polypeptide(L)'
;MAKTPAAPSSNDAPSEGTVLNGVPTGGASPKGRATPTRAEQEAARKRPLVPDTKEAKARAKADLAAQREKARVGMAAGDPRYLPARDQGAQRKFVRDYVDAGWHLGEAVMPAMVLVILATFLPVAAIQYYAFVGLWIFILFVIGDMILTSINVKRAVKQKFGADKIEKGLGWYASMRTVQMRFLRLPKAQVKRGQKPA
;
A
#
# COMPACT_ATOMS: atom_id res chain seq x y z
N MET A 1 -11.39 54.69 12.46
CA MET A 1 -11.28 55.14 13.88
C MET A 1 -10.90 53.91 14.66
N ALA A 2 -9.86 53.80 15.34
CA ALA A 2 -8.78 54.42 15.98
C ALA A 2 -7.88 53.27 16.43
N LYS A 3 -6.64 53.21 16.15
CA LYS A 3 -5.46 53.82 16.73
C LYS A 3 -4.76 52.93 17.77
N THR A 4 -3.58 52.49 17.41
CA THR A 4 -2.44 52.00 18.21
C THR A 4 -2.15 52.86 19.43
N PRO A 5 -1.45 52.38 20.51
CA PRO A 5 -0.02 52.63 20.63
C PRO A 5 0.76 51.43 21.24
N ALA A 6 1.99 51.14 20.81
CA ALA A 6 3.31 51.69 21.11
C ALA A 6 3.90 51.29 22.48
N ALA A 7 5.12 50.77 22.39
CA ALA A 7 6.05 50.26 23.39
C ALA A 7 6.39 51.23 24.53
N PRO A 8 7.14 50.78 25.57
CA PRO A 8 8.53 51.23 25.61
C PRO A 8 9.57 50.18 26.09
N SER A 9 10.80 50.52 25.71
CA SER A 9 12.12 50.04 26.08
C SER A 9 12.50 50.31 27.52
N SER A 10 13.44 49.57 28.06
CA SER A 10 14.61 50.00 28.87
C SER A 10 15.43 48.77 29.21
N ASN A 11 16.66 48.65 28.71
CA ASN A 11 17.92 49.03 29.36
C ASN A 11 18.03 48.58 30.82
N ASP A 12 18.98 47.68 31.11
CA ASP A 12 20.28 47.98 31.73
C ASP A 12 21.05 46.69 32.02
N ALA A 13 22.32 46.69 31.70
CA ALA A 13 23.40 45.85 32.20
C ALA A 13 23.84 46.36 33.61
N PRO A 14 24.91 45.88 34.26
CA PRO A 14 25.76 44.68 34.10
C PRO A 14 26.00 43.94 35.43
N SER A 15 26.72 42.83 35.47
CA SER A 15 27.80 42.53 36.44
C SER A 15 28.32 41.08 36.24
N GLU A 16 29.61 41.04 35.97
CA GLU A 16 30.66 40.35 36.73
C GLU A 16 30.55 38.84 36.89
N GLY A 17 31.39 38.10 36.15
CA GLY A 17 32.66 37.67 36.66
C GLY A 17 32.58 36.33 37.37
N THR A 18 32.90 35.24 36.65
CA THR A 18 33.65 34.16 37.27
C THR A 18 34.50 33.47 36.21
N VAL A 19 35.79 33.62 36.40
CA VAL A 19 36.87 32.97 35.66
C VAL A 19 36.96 31.53 36.15
N LEU A 20 36.87 30.56 35.27
CA LEU A 20 37.51 29.25 35.49
C LEU A 20 37.93 28.63 34.14
N ASN A 21 39.25 28.71 33.97
CA ASN A 21 40.14 27.76 33.32
C ASN A 21 39.88 27.26 31.87
N GLY A 22 40.63 27.82 30.96
CA GLY A 22 41.44 27.01 30.10
C GLY A 22 40.81 26.54 28.78
N VAL A 23 40.25 27.49 28.01
CA VAL A 23 40.15 27.31 26.57
C VAL A 23 40.75 28.56 25.91
N PRO A 24 41.75 28.44 25.02
CA PRO A 24 42.27 29.62 24.32
C PRO A 24 41.20 30.14 23.37
N THR A 25 40.51 31.16 23.81
CA THR A 25 39.74 32.06 22.94
C THR A 25 40.71 32.91 22.15
N GLY A 26 40.73 32.77 20.86
CA GLY A 26 41.48 33.71 20.06
C GLY A 26 41.96 33.18 18.72
N GLY A 27 41.10 32.49 18.00
CA GLY A 27 41.23 32.39 16.57
C GLY A 27 40.38 33.49 15.93
N ALA A 28 40.93 34.69 15.81
CA ALA A 28 40.38 35.72 14.92
C ALA A 28 40.21 35.05 13.56
N SER A 29 38.99 34.82 13.14
CA SER A 29 38.68 34.38 11.77
C SER A 29 39.41 35.32 10.82
N PRO A 30 40.32 34.85 9.98
CA PRO A 30 41.06 35.74 9.10
C PRO A 30 40.04 36.43 8.17
N LYS A 31 39.91 37.73 8.39
CA LYS A 31 39.25 38.64 7.46
C LYS A 31 40.03 38.58 6.15
N GLY A 32 39.57 37.73 5.20
CA GLY A 32 40.31 37.60 3.94
C GLY A 32 39.91 36.39 3.08
N ARG A 33 39.02 35.53 3.55
CA ARG A 33 38.52 34.50 2.64
C ARG A 33 37.45 35.10 1.73
N ALA A 34 37.72 35.08 0.43
CA ALA A 34 36.75 35.54 -0.58
C ALA A 34 35.41 34.81 -0.35
N THR A 35 34.33 35.54 -0.34
CA THR A 35 33.00 34.97 -0.27
C THR A 35 32.82 34.05 -1.47
N PRO A 36 32.38 32.81 -1.29
CA PRO A 36 32.18 31.86 -2.38
C PRO A 36 31.33 32.50 -3.49
N THR A 37 31.75 32.34 -4.73
CA THR A 37 31.01 32.86 -5.89
C THR A 37 29.60 32.25 -5.92
N ARG A 38 28.67 32.98 -6.52
CA ARG A 38 27.29 32.51 -6.67
C ARG A 38 27.25 31.12 -7.33
N ALA A 39 28.12 30.86 -8.31
CA ALA A 39 28.26 29.58 -8.97
C ALA A 39 28.69 28.47 -8.00
N GLU A 40 29.63 28.73 -7.09
CA GLU A 40 30.06 27.78 -6.06
C GLU A 40 28.96 27.50 -5.03
N GLN A 41 28.22 28.53 -4.63
CA GLN A 41 27.09 28.39 -3.73
C GLN A 41 25.94 27.57 -4.39
N GLU A 42 25.66 27.80 -5.66
CA GLU A 42 24.68 27.05 -6.42
C GLU A 42 25.16 25.61 -6.66
N ALA A 43 26.43 25.39 -6.93
CA ALA A 43 27.02 24.04 -7.05
C ALA A 43 26.94 23.27 -5.72
N ALA A 44 27.19 23.92 -4.58
CA ALA A 44 27.05 23.33 -3.25
C ALA A 44 25.57 23.02 -2.89
N ARG A 45 24.63 23.82 -3.40
CA ARG A 45 23.18 23.59 -3.23
C ARG A 45 22.61 22.55 -4.20
N LYS A 46 23.22 22.35 -5.35
CA LYS A 46 22.84 21.31 -6.31
C LYS A 46 23.27 19.96 -5.76
N ARG A 47 22.46 19.39 -4.86
CA ARG A 47 22.51 17.95 -4.64
C ARG A 47 22.02 17.29 -5.92
N PRO A 48 22.84 16.52 -6.64
CA PRO A 48 22.37 15.79 -7.79
C PRO A 48 21.23 14.88 -7.35
N LEU A 49 20.05 15.10 -7.91
CA LEU A 49 18.86 14.24 -7.66
C LEU A 49 19.10 12.80 -8.15
N VAL A 50 20.06 12.64 -9.05
CA VAL A 50 20.50 11.35 -9.59
C VAL A 50 21.99 11.19 -9.30
N PRO A 51 22.41 10.08 -8.69
CA PRO A 51 23.82 9.81 -8.43
C PRO A 51 24.60 9.68 -9.75
N ASP A 52 25.60 10.55 -9.94
CA ASP A 52 26.35 10.61 -11.21
C ASP A 52 27.38 9.47 -11.36
N THR A 53 27.83 8.87 -10.28
CA THR A 53 28.78 7.76 -10.32
C THR A 53 28.07 6.42 -10.55
N LYS A 54 28.73 5.50 -11.31
CA LYS A 54 28.22 4.13 -11.56
C LYS A 54 27.91 3.39 -10.25
N GLU A 55 28.77 3.56 -9.25
CA GLU A 55 28.60 2.93 -7.93
C GLU A 55 27.42 3.50 -7.16
N ALA A 56 27.23 4.81 -7.16
CA ALA A 56 26.11 5.46 -6.50
C ALA A 56 24.77 5.08 -7.17
N LYS A 57 24.74 4.95 -8.50
CA LYS A 57 23.59 4.42 -9.24
C LYS A 57 23.30 2.96 -8.89
N ALA A 58 24.35 2.14 -8.74
CA ALA A 58 24.21 0.74 -8.34
C ALA A 58 23.64 0.61 -6.92
N ARG A 59 24.14 1.41 -5.96
CA ARG A 59 23.63 1.46 -4.58
C ARG A 59 22.16 1.91 -4.55
N ALA A 60 21.82 3.00 -5.22
CA ALA A 60 20.45 3.49 -5.30
C ALA A 60 19.49 2.45 -5.92
N LYS A 61 19.94 1.70 -6.94
CA LYS A 61 19.16 0.60 -7.53
C LYS A 61 18.97 -0.56 -6.54
N ALA A 62 20.03 -0.91 -5.79
CA ALA A 62 19.96 -1.95 -4.76
C ALA A 62 19.01 -1.55 -3.61
N ASP A 63 19.09 -0.31 -3.14
CA ASP A 63 18.20 0.21 -2.09
C ASP A 63 16.74 0.23 -2.55
N LEU A 64 16.49 0.65 -3.80
CA LEU A 64 15.15 0.63 -4.39
C LEU A 64 14.62 -0.82 -4.52
N ALA A 65 15.48 -1.76 -4.92
CA ALA A 65 15.11 -3.16 -5.00
C ALA A 65 14.76 -3.73 -3.63
N ALA A 66 15.56 -3.42 -2.60
CA ALA A 66 15.30 -3.81 -1.22
C ALA A 66 14.00 -3.22 -0.67
N GLN A 67 13.71 -1.95 -0.97
CA GLN A 67 12.44 -1.32 -0.58
C GLN A 67 11.23 -1.98 -1.26
N ARG A 68 11.33 -2.28 -2.57
CA ARG A 68 10.27 -2.99 -3.31
C ARG A 68 10.04 -4.39 -2.76
N GLU A 69 11.11 -5.09 -2.41
CA GLU A 69 10.99 -6.43 -1.81
C GLU A 69 10.32 -6.37 -0.44
N LYS A 70 10.70 -5.44 0.43
CA LYS A 70 10.02 -5.20 1.71
C LYS A 70 8.55 -4.87 1.52
N ALA A 71 8.23 -4.02 0.56
CA ALA A 71 6.84 -3.67 0.24
C ALA A 71 6.06 -4.89 -0.29
N ARG A 72 6.67 -5.72 -1.15
CA ARG A 72 6.06 -6.94 -1.69
C ARG A 72 5.77 -7.97 -0.59
N VAL A 73 6.74 -8.21 0.29
CA VAL A 73 6.59 -9.13 1.41
C VAL A 73 5.55 -8.62 2.40
N GLY A 74 5.60 -7.33 2.76
CA GLY A 74 4.63 -6.71 3.66
C GLY A 74 3.21 -6.72 3.08
N MET A 75 3.05 -6.43 1.78
CA MET A 75 1.76 -6.53 1.10
C MET A 75 1.24 -7.98 1.10
N ALA A 76 2.10 -8.95 0.82
CA ALA A 76 1.72 -10.37 0.85
C ALA A 76 1.31 -10.83 2.25
N ALA A 77 2.00 -10.35 3.29
CA ALA A 77 1.68 -10.62 4.69
C ALA A 77 0.43 -9.88 5.19
N GLY A 78 -0.09 -8.91 4.45
CA GLY A 78 -1.26 -8.12 4.85
C GLY A 78 -0.93 -7.00 5.86
N ASP A 79 0.34 -6.55 5.92
CA ASP A 79 0.73 -5.43 6.77
C ASP A 79 0.05 -4.14 6.31
N PRO A 80 -0.73 -3.45 7.19
CA PRO A 80 -1.46 -2.22 6.85
C PRO A 80 -0.60 -1.12 6.23
N ARG A 81 0.70 -1.08 6.53
CA ARG A 81 1.65 -0.07 6.04
C ARG A 81 1.89 -0.18 4.53
N TYR A 82 1.81 -1.39 3.99
CA TYR A 82 2.11 -1.68 2.58
C TYR A 82 0.85 -1.96 1.76
N LEU A 83 -0.32 -1.99 2.41
CA LEU A 83 -1.57 -2.23 1.72
C LEU A 83 -2.06 -0.98 0.98
N PRO A 84 -2.59 -1.13 -0.24
CA PRO A 84 -3.30 -0.04 -0.91
C PRO A 84 -4.50 0.44 -0.07
N ALA A 85 -4.86 1.71 -0.20
CA ALA A 85 -5.96 2.31 0.56
C ALA A 85 -7.28 1.53 0.47
N ARG A 86 -7.54 0.89 -0.68
CA ARG A 86 -8.73 0.05 -0.91
C ARG A 86 -8.76 -1.22 -0.05
N ASP A 87 -7.61 -1.69 0.45
CA ASP A 87 -7.48 -2.93 1.22
C ASP A 87 -7.24 -2.68 2.71
N GLN A 88 -7.09 -1.41 3.11
CA GLN A 88 -6.92 -1.00 4.51
C GLN A 88 -8.25 -1.00 5.26
N GLY A 89 -8.19 -1.17 6.57
CA GLY A 89 -9.35 -1.13 7.46
C GLY A 89 -9.72 -2.48 8.08
N ALA A 90 -10.27 -2.42 9.30
CA ALA A 90 -10.64 -3.61 10.06
C ALA A 90 -11.78 -4.40 9.40
N GLN A 91 -12.75 -3.70 8.80
CA GLN A 91 -13.87 -4.33 8.10
C GLN A 91 -13.40 -5.07 6.85
N ARG A 92 -12.50 -4.46 6.07
CA ARG A 92 -11.94 -5.10 4.87
C ARG A 92 -11.05 -6.29 5.21
N LYS A 93 -10.29 -6.21 6.31
CA LYS A 93 -9.58 -7.37 6.83
C LYS A 93 -10.53 -8.52 7.15
N PHE A 94 -11.59 -8.24 7.89
CA PHE A 94 -12.62 -9.24 8.21
C PHE A 94 -13.25 -9.85 6.94
N VAL A 95 -13.59 -9.02 5.94
CA VAL A 95 -14.13 -9.49 4.66
C VAL A 95 -13.15 -10.39 3.92
N ARG A 96 -11.85 -10.05 3.91
CA ARG A 96 -10.83 -10.92 3.32
C ARG A 96 -10.78 -12.28 3.99
N ASP A 97 -10.72 -12.28 5.31
CA ASP A 97 -10.63 -13.51 6.10
C ASP A 97 -11.89 -14.37 5.92
N TYR A 98 -13.08 -13.72 5.82
CA TYR A 98 -14.35 -14.41 5.57
C TYR A 98 -14.38 -15.09 4.20
N VAL A 99 -13.99 -14.38 3.14
CA VAL A 99 -13.93 -14.93 1.78
C VAL A 99 -12.85 -16.00 1.67
N ASP A 100 -11.67 -15.80 2.27
CA ASP A 100 -10.56 -16.74 2.22
C ASP A 100 -10.83 -18.04 2.99
N ALA A 101 -11.74 -18.00 3.97
CA ALA A 101 -12.20 -19.18 4.69
C ALA A 101 -13.20 -20.02 3.88
N GLY A 102 -13.89 -19.43 2.91
CA GLY A 102 -14.89 -20.07 2.07
C GLY A 102 -14.30 -20.84 0.87
N TRP A 103 -15.16 -21.66 0.28
CA TRP A 103 -14.96 -22.24 -1.04
C TRP A 103 -15.80 -21.45 -2.03
N HIS A 104 -15.19 -20.99 -3.13
CA HIS A 104 -15.87 -20.18 -4.13
C HIS A 104 -15.71 -20.75 -5.52
N LEU A 105 -16.81 -20.79 -6.29
CA LEU A 105 -16.80 -21.25 -7.68
C LEU A 105 -15.91 -20.38 -8.57
N GLY A 106 -15.74 -19.10 -8.22
CA GLY A 106 -14.87 -18.18 -8.93
C GLY A 106 -13.41 -18.62 -9.02
N GLU A 107 -12.92 -19.42 -8.07
CA GLU A 107 -11.56 -19.97 -8.11
C GLU A 107 -11.36 -20.95 -9.28
N ALA A 108 -12.43 -21.57 -9.75
CA ALA A 108 -12.39 -22.52 -10.85
C ALA A 108 -12.53 -21.88 -12.24
N VAL A 109 -12.74 -20.55 -12.34
CA VAL A 109 -12.89 -19.85 -13.63
C VAL A 109 -11.65 -20.02 -14.51
N MET A 110 -10.46 -19.83 -13.94
CA MET A 110 -9.21 -19.97 -14.70
C MET A 110 -8.98 -21.38 -15.23
N PRO A 111 -9.05 -22.45 -14.41
CA PRO A 111 -8.93 -23.80 -14.95
C PRO A 111 -10.05 -24.16 -15.93
N ALA A 112 -11.29 -23.70 -15.73
CA ALA A 112 -12.38 -23.90 -16.68
C ALA A 112 -12.08 -23.24 -18.04
N MET A 113 -11.56 -22.00 -18.04
CA MET A 113 -11.15 -21.34 -19.29
C MET A 113 -10.03 -22.10 -20.01
N VAL A 114 -9.03 -22.58 -19.28
CA VAL A 114 -7.96 -23.40 -19.88
C VAL A 114 -8.54 -24.68 -20.51
N LEU A 115 -9.48 -25.34 -19.83
CA LEU A 115 -10.17 -26.50 -20.36
C LEU A 115 -10.91 -26.20 -21.68
N VAL A 116 -11.64 -25.08 -21.74
CA VAL A 116 -12.34 -24.66 -22.96
C VAL A 116 -11.36 -24.36 -24.09
N ILE A 117 -10.26 -23.66 -23.79
CA ILE A 117 -9.21 -23.39 -24.78
C ILE A 117 -8.65 -24.71 -25.33
N LEU A 118 -8.35 -25.68 -24.47
CA LEU A 118 -7.86 -26.97 -24.91
C LEU A 118 -8.90 -27.72 -25.78
N ALA A 119 -10.18 -27.58 -25.44
CA ALA A 119 -11.26 -28.17 -26.23
C ALA A 119 -11.35 -27.60 -27.67
N THR A 120 -10.93 -26.33 -27.88
CA THR A 120 -10.92 -25.73 -29.23
C THR A 120 -9.89 -26.35 -30.17
N PHE A 121 -8.85 -27.02 -29.66
CA PHE A 121 -7.86 -27.71 -30.48
C PHE A 121 -8.33 -29.09 -30.94
N LEU A 122 -9.43 -29.63 -30.38
CA LEU A 122 -9.99 -30.87 -30.84
C LEU A 122 -10.84 -30.66 -32.10
N PRO A 123 -10.63 -31.41 -33.18
CA PRO A 123 -11.35 -31.21 -34.45
C PRO A 123 -12.76 -31.82 -34.41
N VAL A 124 -13.49 -31.63 -33.28
CA VAL A 124 -14.85 -32.15 -33.06
C VAL A 124 -15.77 -31.01 -32.68
N ALA A 125 -16.57 -30.54 -33.62
CA ALA A 125 -17.45 -29.38 -33.44
C ALA A 125 -18.41 -29.52 -32.24
N ALA A 126 -18.90 -30.71 -31.98
CA ALA A 126 -19.78 -30.96 -30.83
C ALA A 126 -19.08 -30.68 -29.49
N ILE A 127 -17.81 -31.07 -29.34
CA ILE A 127 -17.03 -30.81 -28.11
C ILE A 127 -16.85 -29.31 -27.91
N GLN A 128 -16.48 -28.58 -28.96
CA GLN A 128 -16.30 -27.12 -28.92
C GLN A 128 -17.61 -26.42 -28.53
N TYR A 129 -18.72 -26.81 -29.14
CA TYR A 129 -20.04 -26.26 -28.83
C TYR A 129 -20.44 -26.46 -27.36
N TYR A 130 -20.38 -27.73 -26.89
CA TYR A 130 -20.76 -28.01 -25.49
C TYR A 130 -19.80 -27.44 -24.47
N ALA A 131 -18.51 -27.37 -24.77
CA ALA A 131 -17.54 -26.70 -23.91
C ALA A 131 -17.87 -25.19 -23.73
N PHE A 132 -18.26 -24.55 -24.83
CA PHE A 132 -18.64 -23.15 -24.82
C PHE A 132 -19.95 -22.91 -24.06
N VAL A 133 -20.97 -23.70 -24.32
CA VAL A 133 -22.25 -23.64 -23.61
C VAL A 133 -22.06 -23.92 -22.12
N GLY A 134 -21.26 -24.93 -21.77
CA GLY A 134 -20.95 -25.28 -20.40
C GLY A 134 -20.21 -24.14 -19.67
N LEU A 135 -19.31 -23.44 -20.36
CA LEU A 135 -18.63 -22.25 -19.79
C LEU A 135 -19.63 -21.15 -19.44
N TRP A 136 -20.58 -20.83 -20.31
CA TRP A 136 -21.60 -19.82 -20.04
C TRP A 136 -22.48 -20.18 -18.84
N ILE A 137 -22.93 -21.42 -18.77
CA ILE A 137 -23.69 -21.91 -17.62
C ILE A 137 -22.85 -21.80 -16.35
N PHE A 138 -21.57 -22.19 -16.40
CA PHE A 138 -20.65 -22.08 -15.27
C PHE A 138 -20.45 -20.62 -14.81
N ILE A 139 -20.33 -19.68 -15.76
CA ILE A 139 -20.22 -18.25 -15.43
C ILE A 139 -21.48 -17.75 -14.70
N LEU A 140 -22.69 -18.19 -15.09
CA LEU A 140 -23.91 -17.85 -14.38
C LEU A 140 -23.90 -18.34 -12.92
N PHE A 141 -23.39 -19.54 -12.67
CA PHE A 141 -23.22 -20.05 -11.30
C PHE A 141 -22.18 -19.24 -10.51
N VAL A 142 -21.07 -18.85 -11.14
CA VAL A 142 -20.08 -17.96 -10.51
C VAL A 142 -20.68 -16.61 -10.13
N ILE A 143 -21.50 -15.99 -10.99
CA ILE A 143 -22.20 -14.75 -10.69
C ILE A 143 -23.14 -14.95 -9.49
N GLY A 144 -23.88 -16.06 -9.46
CA GLY A 144 -24.72 -16.41 -8.32
C GLY A 144 -23.93 -16.53 -7.01
N ASP A 145 -22.79 -17.23 -7.03
CA ASP A 145 -21.88 -17.34 -5.87
C ASP A 145 -21.35 -15.97 -5.42
N MET A 146 -20.99 -15.10 -6.36
CA MET A 146 -20.56 -13.72 -6.06
C MET A 146 -21.65 -12.91 -5.34
N ILE A 147 -22.90 -13.01 -5.80
CA ILE A 147 -24.05 -12.30 -5.20
C ILE A 147 -24.32 -12.87 -3.80
N LEU A 148 -24.38 -14.18 -3.65
CA LEU A 148 -24.58 -14.83 -2.36
C LEU A 148 -23.49 -14.47 -1.35
N THR A 149 -22.23 -14.51 -1.77
CA THR A 149 -21.10 -14.10 -0.94
C THR A 149 -21.20 -12.65 -0.54
N SER A 150 -21.55 -11.73 -1.45
CA SER A 150 -21.76 -10.32 -1.15
C SER A 150 -22.82 -10.11 -0.07
N ILE A 151 -23.94 -10.82 -0.16
CA ILE A 151 -25.04 -10.74 0.82
C ILE A 151 -24.59 -11.30 2.18
N ASN A 152 -23.95 -12.46 2.19
CA ASN A 152 -23.50 -13.12 3.42
C ASN A 152 -22.42 -12.30 4.13
N VAL A 153 -21.46 -11.75 3.39
CA VAL A 153 -20.43 -10.84 3.94
C VAL A 153 -21.07 -9.61 4.56
N LYS A 154 -22.00 -8.95 3.86
CA LYS A 154 -22.70 -7.79 4.44
C LYS A 154 -23.44 -8.13 5.72
N ARG A 155 -24.08 -9.31 5.80
CA ARG A 155 -24.74 -9.79 7.02
C ARG A 155 -23.73 -10.03 8.15
N ALA A 156 -22.63 -10.70 7.85
CA ALA A 156 -21.57 -10.97 8.83
C ALA A 156 -20.91 -9.69 9.36
N VAL A 157 -20.65 -8.72 8.48
CA VAL A 157 -20.11 -7.40 8.89
C VAL A 157 -21.11 -6.64 9.77
N LYS A 158 -22.41 -6.68 9.43
CA LYS A 158 -23.46 -6.08 10.26
C LYS A 158 -23.48 -6.66 11.68
N GLN A 159 -23.36 -7.97 11.79
CA GLN A 159 -23.36 -8.65 13.08
C GLN A 159 -22.14 -8.30 13.93
N LYS A 160 -20.97 -8.14 13.30
CA LYS A 160 -19.72 -7.89 14.03
C LYS A 160 -19.47 -6.41 14.34
N PHE A 161 -19.75 -5.49 13.42
CA PHE A 161 -19.38 -4.07 13.52
C PHE A 161 -20.59 -3.15 13.77
N GLY A 162 -21.81 -3.67 13.73
CA GLY A 162 -23.04 -2.89 13.82
C GLY A 162 -23.52 -2.37 12.47
N ALA A 163 -24.84 -2.11 12.36
CA ALA A 163 -25.48 -1.73 11.10
C ALA A 163 -25.07 -0.33 10.62
N ASP A 164 -24.82 0.60 11.54
CA ASP A 164 -24.60 2.02 11.26
C ASP A 164 -23.17 2.36 10.79
N LYS A 165 -22.23 1.45 10.97
CA LYS A 165 -20.80 1.68 10.71
C LYS A 165 -20.26 0.93 9.48
N ILE A 166 -21.14 0.51 8.56
CA ILE A 166 -20.73 -0.29 7.42
C ILE A 166 -20.09 0.59 6.35
N GLU A 167 -18.86 0.26 5.97
CA GLU A 167 -18.18 0.90 4.85
C GLU A 167 -18.89 0.57 3.53
N LYS A 168 -18.95 1.57 2.63
CA LYS A 168 -19.50 1.37 1.29
C LYS A 168 -18.59 0.47 0.45
N GLY A 169 -19.19 -0.38 -0.39
CA GLY A 169 -18.44 -1.18 -1.34
C GLY A 169 -17.90 -2.52 -0.83
N LEU A 170 -18.12 -2.92 0.44
CA LEU A 170 -17.63 -4.19 0.98
C LEU A 170 -18.16 -5.42 0.23
N GLY A 171 -19.41 -5.39 -0.22
CA GLY A 171 -19.98 -6.49 -1.01
C GLY A 171 -19.28 -6.68 -2.34
N TRP A 172 -19.04 -5.57 -3.07
CA TRP A 172 -18.28 -5.60 -4.31
C TRP A 172 -16.85 -6.08 -4.11
N TYR A 173 -16.22 -5.60 -3.05
CA TYR A 173 -14.87 -6.02 -2.68
C TYR A 173 -14.81 -7.53 -2.41
N ALA A 174 -15.77 -8.08 -1.68
CA ALA A 174 -15.89 -9.53 -1.45
C ALA A 174 -16.06 -10.29 -2.77
N SER A 175 -16.99 -9.85 -3.63
CA SER A 175 -17.25 -10.49 -4.93
C SER A 175 -16.03 -10.51 -5.83
N MET A 176 -15.27 -9.40 -5.91
CA MET A 176 -14.03 -9.36 -6.71
C MET A 176 -12.97 -10.34 -6.18
N ARG A 177 -12.94 -10.54 -4.86
CA ARG A 177 -12.00 -11.47 -4.24
C ARG A 177 -12.36 -12.93 -4.46
N THR A 178 -13.67 -13.28 -4.57
CA THR A 178 -14.10 -14.66 -4.84
C THR A 178 -13.68 -15.17 -6.22
N VAL A 179 -13.60 -14.28 -7.22
CA VAL A 179 -13.18 -14.65 -8.59
C VAL A 179 -11.67 -14.89 -8.68
N GLN A 180 -10.89 -14.29 -7.79
CA GLN A 180 -9.46 -14.47 -7.79
C GLN A 180 -9.09 -15.84 -7.21
N MET A 181 -8.20 -16.56 -7.87
CA MET A 181 -7.63 -17.80 -7.33
C MET A 181 -6.89 -17.51 -6.03
N ARG A 182 -7.09 -18.34 -5.03
CA ARG A 182 -6.56 -18.12 -3.67
C ARG A 182 -5.04 -17.85 -3.63
N PHE A 183 -4.25 -18.55 -4.43
CA PHE A 183 -2.80 -18.39 -4.46
C PHE A 183 -2.33 -17.11 -5.17
N LEU A 184 -3.19 -16.50 -6.02
CA LEU A 184 -2.93 -15.24 -6.71
C LEU A 184 -3.47 -14.02 -5.95
N ARG A 185 -4.24 -14.24 -4.87
CA ARG A 185 -4.79 -13.12 -4.07
C ARG A 185 -3.67 -12.32 -3.41
N LEU A 186 -3.79 -11.00 -3.50
CA LEU A 186 -2.98 -10.04 -2.73
C LEU A 186 -3.93 -9.17 -1.89
N PRO A 187 -3.71 -9.09 -0.57
CA PRO A 187 -2.81 -9.85 0.30
C PRO A 187 -3.11 -11.34 0.27
N LYS A 188 -2.10 -12.17 0.58
CA LYS A 188 -2.28 -13.62 0.65
C LYS A 188 -3.28 -13.98 1.75
N ALA A 189 -3.99 -15.10 1.54
CA ALA A 189 -4.94 -15.62 2.52
C ALA A 189 -4.25 -15.92 3.86
N GLN A 190 -4.72 -15.29 4.94
CA GLN A 190 -4.18 -15.45 6.29
C GLN A 190 -4.89 -16.55 7.09
N VAL A 191 -6.12 -16.92 6.68
CA VAL A 191 -6.96 -17.94 7.34
C VAL A 191 -6.99 -19.22 6.53
N LYS A 192 -7.11 -20.37 7.20
CA LYS A 192 -7.31 -21.65 6.56
C LYS A 192 -8.77 -21.80 6.11
N ARG A 193 -9.02 -22.65 5.09
CA ARG A 193 -10.39 -22.98 4.64
C ARG A 193 -11.17 -23.62 5.78
N GLY A 194 -12.42 -23.20 5.96
CA GLY A 194 -13.30 -23.67 7.05
C GLY A 194 -13.05 -22.98 8.40
N GLN A 195 -12.04 -22.13 8.53
CA GLN A 195 -11.77 -21.41 9.76
C GLN A 195 -12.65 -20.17 9.84
N LYS A 196 -13.45 -20.04 10.92
CA LYS A 196 -14.23 -18.80 11.13
C LYS A 196 -13.30 -17.62 11.30
N PRO A 197 -13.53 -16.49 10.60
CA PRO A 197 -12.75 -15.26 10.80
C PRO A 197 -12.98 -14.72 12.21
N ALA A 198 -11.89 -14.29 12.84
CA ALA A 198 -11.90 -13.74 14.19
C ALA A 198 -12.49 -12.31 14.25
#